data_14e961e9693d2d24d7cab66807cf15bd
#
_entry.id   14e961e9693d2d24d7cab66807cf15bd
#
_cell.length_a   1.000
_cell.length_b   1.000
_cell.length_c   1.000
_cell.angle_alpha   90.00
_cell.angle_beta   90.00
_cell.angle_gamma   90.00
#
_symmetry.space_group_name_H-M   'P 1'
#
loop_
_entity.id
_entity.type
_entity.pdbx_description
1 polymer ?
#
loop_
_entity_poly.entity_id
_entity_poly.type
_entity_poly.pdbx_seq_one_letter_code
_entity_poly.pdbx_strand_id
1 'polypeptide(L)'
;SVARGALLTFNGEVEKKLARGLNLSAEAEVRMKEMTNFRPGVNHLKLIEVGTKLSYKICDYVKVGGGYFYRAYLKDGKESTGWENYWEHRHIVVVEAVASYKVSNWKFSLRVRPELTIRTDSICELEKVRNFAELRTRLQVEYDFASKPFEIFAYTEMFNTLNAIDPNETLNEVYRLNWEKNPGYSVPWSGQYVNNVRAAVGFSYRFDKRNSIKVYYRFDYDIGRDIHLNKNYANNFKEFTVTRENEFSHMLGIGYAYSF
;
A
#
# COMPACT_ATOMS: atom_id res chain seq x y z
N SER A 1 7.71 13.81 12.61
CA SER A 1 7.27 12.44 12.27
C SER A 1 6.47 11.86 13.40
N VAL A 2 5.29 11.37 13.08
CA VAL A 2 4.38 10.75 14.05
C VAL A 2 4.58 9.24 13.97
N ALA A 3 4.85 8.57 15.09
CA ALA A 3 4.85 7.12 15.18
C ALA A 3 3.39 6.65 15.25
N ARG A 4 2.95 5.85 14.30
CA ARG A 4 1.69 5.09 14.41
C ARG A 4 1.97 3.79 15.16
N GLY A 5 1.02 3.36 15.98
CA GLY A 5 1.15 2.11 16.74
C GLY A 5 1.20 0.87 15.84
N ALA A 6 1.44 -0.28 16.46
CA ALA A 6 1.57 -1.55 15.74
C ALA A 6 0.24 -1.96 15.08
N LEU A 7 0.30 -2.24 13.79
CA LEU A 7 -0.82 -2.75 13.00
C LEU A 7 -0.73 -4.27 12.88
N LEU A 8 -1.89 -4.92 12.75
CA LEU A 8 -1.96 -6.35 12.49
C LEU A 8 -2.56 -6.57 11.09
N THR A 9 -1.96 -7.46 10.30
CA THR A 9 -2.48 -7.83 8.98
C THR A 9 -2.55 -9.34 8.81
N PHE A 10 -3.60 -9.78 8.13
CA PHE A 10 -3.82 -11.15 7.73
C PHE A 10 -3.90 -11.23 6.22
N ASN A 11 -3.14 -12.14 5.63
CA ASN A 11 -3.11 -12.36 4.18
C ASN A 11 -3.48 -13.81 3.86
N GLY A 12 -4.25 -13.99 2.81
CA GLY A 12 -4.53 -15.28 2.22
C GLY A 12 -4.18 -15.29 0.74
N GLU A 13 -3.56 -16.37 0.28
CA GLU A 13 -3.27 -16.56 -1.14
C GLU A 13 -3.62 -17.98 -1.54
N VAL A 14 -4.28 -18.09 -2.68
CA VAL A 14 -4.56 -19.37 -3.34
C VAL A 14 -4.01 -19.31 -4.75
N GLU A 15 -3.12 -20.24 -5.09
CA GLU A 15 -2.53 -20.32 -6.44
C GLU A 15 -2.92 -21.62 -7.11
N LYS A 16 -3.29 -21.53 -8.40
CA LYS A 16 -3.58 -22.66 -9.28
C LYS A 16 -2.76 -22.60 -10.55
N LYS A 17 -2.06 -23.67 -10.85
CA LYS A 17 -1.38 -23.85 -12.13
C LYS A 17 -2.41 -24.17 -13.22
N LEU A 18 -2.56 -23.29 -14.22
CA LEU A 18 -3.47 -23.48 -15.34
C LEU A 18 -2.84 -24.22 -16.51
N ALA A 19 -1.56 -23.92 -16.80
CA ALA A 19 -0.78 -24.51 -17.86
C ALA A 19 0.72 -24.45 -17.53
N ARG A 20 1.57 -24.95 -18.42
CA ARG A 20 3.02 -24.87 -18.22
C ARG A 20 3.45 -23.39 -18.15
N GLY A 21 3.96 -22.98 -17.00
CA GLY A 21 4.40 -21.60 -16.73
C GLY A 21 3.27 -20.60 -16.46
N LEU A 22 1.99 -20.97 -16.62
CA LEU A 22 0.85 -20.08 -16.41
C LEU A 22 0.16 -20.42 -15.08
N ASN A 23 0.11 -19.44 -14.17
CA ASN A 23 -0.53 -19.56 -12.87
C ASN A 23 -1.59 -18.47 -12.68
N LEU A 24 -2.68 -18.83 -12.04
CA LEU A 24 -3.71 -17.90 -11.55
C LEU A 24 -3.63 -17.89 -10.02
N SER A 25 -3.56 -16.70 -9.41
CA SER A 25 -3.69 -16.55 -7.97
C SER A 25 -4.89 -15.69 -7.60
N ALA A 26 -5.47 -15.98 -6.44
CA ALA A 26 -6.42 -15.12 -5.76
C ALA A 26 -5.81 -14.73 -4.40
N GLU A 27 -5.87 -13.47 -4.08
CA GLU A 27 -5.24 -12.89 -2.90
C GLU A 27 -6.28 -12.13 -2.09
N ALA A 28 -6.17 -12.18 -0.76
CA ALA A 28 -6.98 -11.40 0.15
C ALA A 28 -6.10 -10.84 1.28
N GLU A 29 -6.33 -9.61 1.67
CA GLU A 29 -5.68 -8.97 2.82
C GLU A 29 -6.73 -8.30 3.70
N VAL A 30 -6.61 -8.48 5.01
CA VAL A 30 -7.37 -7.75 6.02
C VAL A 30 -6.38 -7.09 6.96
N ARG A 31 -6.50 -5.78 7.15
CA ARG A 31 -5.65 -5.00 8.04
C ARG A 31 -6.48 -4.38 9.16
N MET A 32 -6.00 -4.58 10.39
CA MET A 32 -6.60 -4.01 11.59
C MET A 32 -5.98 -2.64 11.91
N LYS A 33 -6.70 -1.78 12.59
CA LYS A 33 -6.19 -0.54 13.20
C LYS A 33 -5.23 -0.86 14.36
N GLU A 34 -4.60 0.17 14.89
CA GLU A 34 -3.67 0.07 16.02
C GLU A 34 -4.18 -0.80 17.17
N MET A 35 -3.36 -1.78 17.56
CA MET A 35 -3.65 -2.68 18.69
C MET A 35 -3.48 -2.01 20.05
N THR A 36 -2.73 -0.90 20.14
CA THR A 36 -2.43 -0.19 21.41
C THR A 36 -3.66 0.45 22.05
N ASN A 37 -4.70 0.74 21.25
CA ASN A 37 -5.96 1.33 21.72
C ASN A 37 -7.15 0.39 21.50
N PHE A 38 -6.95 -0.90 21.68
CA PHE A 38 -8.04 -1.86 21.52
C PHE A 38 -9.17 -1.60 22.52
N ARG A 39 -10.34 -1.22 22.01
CA ARG A 39 -11.57 -1.06 22.79
C ARG A 39 -12.61 -2.06 22.31
N PRO A 40 -13.15 -2.91 23.18
CA PRO A 40 -14.26 -3.78 22.83
C PRO A 40 -15.45 -2.97 22.28
N GLY A 41 -16.06 -3.44 21.18
CA GLY A 41 -17.21 -2.78 20.57
C GLY A 41 -16.88 -1.70 19.53
N VAL A 42 -15.61 -1.36 19.32
CA VAL A 42 -15.17 -0.43 18.27
C VAL A 42 -14.74 -1.21 17.04
N ASN A 43 -15.07 -0.72 15.85
CA ASN A 43 -14.60 -1.33 14.60
C ASN A 43 -13.10 -1.08 14.40
N HIS A 44 -12.32 -2.15 14.57
CA HIS A 44 -10.87 -2.11 14.42
C HIS A 44 -10.39 -2.41 13.00
N LEU A 45 -11.30 -2.68 12.07
CA LEU A 45 -10.98 -2.92 10.68
C LEU A 45 -10.51 -1.64 9.99
N LYS A 46 -9.38 -1.69 9.28
CA LYS A 46 -8.83 -0.56 8.55
C LYS A 46 -8.90 -0.72 7.04
N LEU A 47 -8.66 -1.95 6.56
CA LEU A 47 -8.56 -2.24 5.14
C LEU A 47 -8.98 -3.67 4.86
N ILE A 48 -9.70 -3.84 3.76
CA ILE A 48 -9.94 -5.11 3.11
C ILE A 48 -9.46 -4.99 1.67
N GLU A 49 -8.69 -5.94 1.21
CA GLU A 49 -8.28 -6.05 -0.19
C GLU A 49 -8.53 -7.46 -0.67
N VAL A 50 -9.08 -7.60 -1.88
CA VAL A 50 -9.22 -8.87 -2.57
C VAL A 50 -8.85 -8.68 -4.03
N GLY A 51 -8.23 -9.67 -4.64
CA GLY A 51 -7.84 -9.57 -6.04
C GLY A 51 -7.44 -10.88 -6.65
N THR A 52 -7.22 -10.82 -7.95
CA THR A 52 -6.75 -11.94 -8.76
C THR A 52 -5.60 -11.50 -9.63
N LYS A 53 -4.68 -12.42 -9.88
CA LYS A 53 -3.50 -12.16 -10.70
C LYS A 53 -3.20 -13.38 -11.58
N LEU A 54 -2.97 -13.11 -12.85
CA LEU A 54 -2.46 -14.08 -13.81
C LEU A 54 -0.97 -13.85 -13.98
N SER A 55 -0.17 -14.90 -13.93
CA SER A 55 1.29 -14.80 -14.09
C SER A 55 1.82 -15.87 -15.02
N TYR A 56 2.83 -15.50 -15.81
CA TYR A 56 3.48 -16.36 -16.77
C TYR A 56 4.99 -16.38 -16.59
N LYS A 57 5.56 -17.59 -16.50
CA LYS A 57 7.00 -17.80 -16.43
C LYS A 57 7.58 -17.78 -17.84
N ILE A 58 8.27 -16.71 -18.20
CA ILE A 58 8.93 -16.53 -19.52
C ILE A 58 10.14 -17.45 -19.63
N CYS A 59 10.97 -17.48 -18.59
CA CYS A 59 12.14 -18.35 -18.47
C CYS A 59 12.38 -18.68 -16.99
N ASP A 60 13.45 -19.41 -16.68
CA ASP A 60 13.74 -19.78 -15.29
C ASP A 60 14.02 -18.60 -14.35
N TYR A 61 14.40 -17.46 -14.92
CA TYR A 61 14.76 -16.28 -14.16
C TYR A 61 13.72 -15.18 -14.18
N VAL A 62 12.76 -15.21 -15.13
CA VAL A 62 11.82 -14.11 -15.35
C VAL A 62 10.37 -14.60 -15.37
N LYS A 63 9.55 -13.96 -14.58
CA LYS A 63 8.10 -14.11 -14.51
C LYS A 63 7.43 -12.75 -14.73
N VAL A 64 6.39 -12.70 -15.53
CA VAL A 64 5.55 -11.51 -15.71
C VAL A 64 4.14 -11.80 -15.27
N GLY A 65 3.37 -10.79 -14.95
CA GLY A 65 1.99 -10.95 -14.54
C GLY A 65 1.18 -9.68 -14.63
N GLY A 66 -0.11 -9.84 -14.49
CA GLY A 66 -1.05 -8.74 -14.38
C GLY A 66 -2.23 -9.16 -13.54
N GLY A 67 -2.90 -8.21 -12.94
CA GLY A 67 -4.01 -8.51 -12.06
C GLY A 67 -4.88 -7.31 -11.76
N TYR A 68 -5.96 -7.62 -11.07
CA TYR A 68 -6.92 -6.64 -10.60
C TYR A 68 -7.19 -6.89 -9.13
N PHE A 69 -7.21 -5.79 -8.34
CA PHE A 69 -7.51 -5.79 -6.92
C PHE A 69 -8.60 -4.76 -6.62
N TYR A 70 -9.47 -5.14 -5.73
CA TYR A 70 -10.43 -4.23 -5.11
C TYR A 70 -10.01 -4.00 -3.67
N ARG A 71 -9.95 -2.73 -3.26
CA ARG A 71 -9.52 -2.33 -1.92
C ARG A 71 -10.54 -1.37 -1.32
N ALA A 72 -10.97 -1.68 -0.11
CA ALA A 72 -11.81 -0.81 0.70
C ALA A 72 -11.02 -0.33 1.93
N TYR A 73 -10.91 0.97 2.10
CA TYR A 73 -10.31 1.62 3.27
C TYR A 73 -11.38 2.20 4.18
N LEU A 74 -11.31 1.90 5.46
CA LEU A 74 -12.07 2.64 6.45
C LEU A 74 -11.32 3.91 6.82
N LYS A 75 -11.88 5.05 6.47
CA LYS A 75 -11.40 6.39 6.81
C LYS A 75 -12.09 6.88 8.06
N ASP A 76 -11.32 7.45 8.97
CA ASP A 76 -11.86 8.05 10.18
C ASP A 76 -12.47 9.41 9.82
N GLY A 77 -13.73 9.62 10.20
CA GLY A 77 -14.38 10.92 10.16
C GLY A 77 -13.69 11.90 11.11
N LYS A 78 -13.72 13.19 10.78
CA LYS A 78 -13.22 14.25 11.67
C LYS A 78 -14.41 14.93 12.33
N GLU A 79 -14.46 14.93 13.66
CA GLU A 79 -15.47 15.66 14.43
C GLU A 79 -15.61 17.13 14.04
N SER A 80 -14.48 17.76 13.67
CA SER A 80 -14.45 19.16 13.23
C SER A 80 -15.19 19.42 11.92
N THR A 81 -15.45 18.38 11.10
CA THR A 81 -16.16 18.48 9.82
C THR A 81 -17.55 17.87 9.87
N GLY A 82 -17.94 17.27 11.00
CA GLY A 82 -19.23 16.56 11.15
C GLY A 82 -19.32 15.26 10.34
N TRP A 83 -18.21 14.71 9.94
CA TRP A 83 -18.18 13.53 9.08
C TRP A 83 -18.04 12.26 9.88
N GLU A 84 -18.91 11.29 9.56
CA GLU A 84 -18.84 9.94 10.08
C GLU A 84 -17.73 9.13 9.41
N ASN A 85 -17.35 7.99 10.00
CA ASN A 85 -16.45 7.03 9.36
C ASN A 85 -17.08 6.52 8.07
N TYR A 86 -16.31 6.46 6.98
CA TYR A 86 -16.78 6.01 5.69
C TYR A 86 -15.78 5.07 5.03
N TRP A 87 -16.28 4.23 4.10
CA TRP A 87 -15.47 3.34 3.30
C TRP A 87 -15.08 4.03 1.98
N GLU A 88 -13.78 4.12 1.72
CA GLU A 88 -13.23 4.55 0.44
C GLU A 88 -12.94 3.34 -0.42
N HIS A 89 -13.51 3.28 -1.63
CA HIS A 89 -13.37 2.18 -2.56
C HIS A 89 -12.35 2.48 -3.64
N ARG A 90 -11.45 1.54 -3.90
CA ARG A 90 -10.38 1.66 -4.90
C ARG A 90 -10.33 0.42 -5.77
N HIS A 91 -10.21 0.64 -7.07
CA HIS A 91 -9.94 -0.38 -8.07
C HIS A 91 -8.49 -0.26 -8.50
N ILE A 92 -7.74 -1.36 -8.44
CA ILE A 92 -6.29 -1.35 -8.68
C ILE A 92 -5.98 -2.31 -9.79
N VAL A 93 -5.42 -1.80 -10.87
CA VAL A 93 -4.89 -2.59 -11.97
C VAL A 93 -3.38 -2.66 -11.82
N VAL A 94 -2.82 -3.84 -11.90
CA VAL A 94 -1.38 -4.07 -11.74
C VAL A 94 -0.81 -4.83 -12.92
N VAL A 95 0.42 -4.47 -13.25
CA VAL A 95 1.31 -5.28 -14.09
C VAL A 95 2.58 -5.52 -13.30
N GLU A 96 3.20 -6.67 -13.40
CA GLU A 96 4.45 -6.93 -12.69
C GLU A 96 5.43 -7.73 -13.52
N ALA A 97 6.70 -7.48 -13.28
CA ALA A 97 7.80 -8.31 -13.73
C ALA A 97 8.67 -8.68 -12.52
N VAL A 98 9.02 -9.95 -12.43
CA VAL A 98 9.88 -10.47 -11.36
C VAL A 98 11.06 -11.18 -11.99
N ALA A 99 12.26 -10.67 -11.73
CA ALA A 99 13.49 -11.39 -12.01
C ALA A 99 13.97 -12.07 -10.74
N SER A 100 14.36 -13.34 -10.82
CA SER A 100 14.85 -14.09 -9.66
C SER A 100 16.04 -14.98 -10.03
N TYR A 101 16.98 -15.07 -9.10
CA TYR A 101 18.16 -15.90 -9.24
C TYR A 101 18.40 -16.70 -7.97
N LYS A 102 18.62 -18.01 -8.12
CA LYS A 102 18.89 -18.90 -7.01
C LYS A 102 20.33 -19.41 -7.08
N VAL A 103 21.04 -19.27 -5.97
CA VAL A 103 22.39 -19.80 -5.77
C VAL A 103 22.45 -20.54 -4.44
N SER A 104 22.69 -21.86 -4.48
CA SER A 104 22.59 -22.73 -3.31
C SER A 104 21.21 -22.58 -2.64
N ASN A 105 21.19 -22.25 -1.36
CA ASN A 105 19.98 -22.06 -0.57
C ASN A 105 19.44 -20.63 -0.60
N TRP A 106 20.15 -19.72 -1.27
CA TRP A 106 19.77 -18.32 -1.38
C TRP A 106 18.99 -18.07 -2.67
N LYS A 107 17.93 -17.27 -2.54
CA LYS A 107 17.19 -16.75 -3.69
C LYS A 107 17.10 -15.23 -3.59
N PHE A 108 17.48 -14.56 -4.65
CA PHE A 108 17.40 -13.11 -4.81
C PHE A 108 16.34 -12.78 -5.83
N SER A 109 15.52 -11.78 -5.56
CA SER A 109 14.45 -11.37 -6.47
C SER A 109 14.38 -9.85 -6.58
N LEU A 110 14.15 -9.38 -7.80
CA LEU A 110 13.78 -8.00 -8.10
C LEU A 110 12.38 -8.02 -8.70
N ARG A 111 11.44 -7.31 -8.08
CA ARG A 111 10.09 -7.10 -8.61
C ARG A 111 9.90 -5.64 -8.98
N VAL A 112 9.41 -5.39 -10.17
CA VAL A 112 8.95 -4.09 -10.65
C VAL A 112 7.47 -4.21 -10.95
N ARG A 113 6.65 -3.33 -10.34
CA ARG A 113 5.19 -3.42 -10.38
C ARG A 113 4.57 -2.03 -10.54
N PRO A 114 4.28 -1.58 -11.78
CA PRO A 114 3.39 -0.45 -12.00
C PRO A 114 1.96 -0.79 -11.58
N GLU A 115 1.33 0.14 -10.87
CA GLU A 115 -0.07 0.07 -10.39
C GLU A 115 -0.82 1.31 -10.82
N LEU A 116 -2.05 1.12 -11.27
CA LEU A 116 -3.01 2.19 -11.48
C LEU A 116 -4.16 2.00 -10.49
N THR A 117 -4.30 2.92 -9.57
CA THR A 117 -5.41 2.97 -8.61
C THR A 117 -6.46 3.94 -9.11
N ILE A 118 -7.67 3.45 -9.30
CA ILE A 118 -8.85 4.21 -9.72
C ILE A 118 -9.76 4.34 -8.50
N ARG A 119 -10.00 5.56 -8.06
CA ARG A 119 -10.96 5.88 -7.00
C ARG A 119 -12.30 6.21 -7.64
N THR A 120 -13.37 5.62 -7.13
CA THR A 120 -14.74 5.87 -7.63
C THR A 120 -15.52 6.84 -6.75
N ASP A 121 -15.05 7.03 -5.53
CA ASP A 121 -15.74 7.86 -4.54
C ASP A 121 -14.96 9.16 -4.31
N SER A 122 -15.65 10.29 -4.38
CA SER A 122 -15.16 11.52 -3.77
C SER A 122 -15.37 11.44 -2.26
N ILE A 123 -14.33 11.67 -1.49
CA ILE A 123 -14.36 11.62 -0.03
C ILE A 123 -15.20 12.78 0.54
N CYS A 124 -15.27 13.87 -0.18
CA CYS A 124 -16.12 15.01 0.09
C CYS A 124 -16.50 15.71 -1.20
N GLU A 125 -17.54 16.54 -1.15
CA GLU A 125 -17.93 17.39 -2.29
C GLU A 125 -16.79 18.25 -2.84
N LEU A 126 -15.74 18.32 -2.05
CA LEU A 126 -14.58 19.18 -2.25
C LEU A 126 -13.39 18.46 -2.90
N GLU A 127 -13.37 17.12 -2.93
CA GLU A 127 -12.26 16.34 -3.49
C GLU A 127 -12.64 15.73 -4.83
N LYS A 128 -11.89 16.04 -5.88
CA LYS A 128 -12.07 15.34 -7.15
C LYS A 128 -11.58 13.90 -7.04
N VAL A 129 -12.35 13.00 -7.62
CA VAL A 129 -11.93 11.63 -7.85
C VAL A 129 -10.68 11.63 -8.72
N ARG A 130 -9.63 10.96 -8.27
CA ARG A 130 -8.35 10.97 -8.94
C ARG A 130 -7.76 9.59 -9.10
N ASN A 131 -7.26 9.33 -10.30
CA ASN A 131 -6.46 8.16 -10.57
C ASN A 131 -5.02 8.36 -10.06
N PHE A 132 -4.47 7.32 -9.48
CA PHE A 132 -3.14 7.30 -8.91
C PHE A 132 -2.30 6.28 -9.66
N ALA A 133 -1.21 6.72 -10.28
CA ALA A 133 -0.24 5.84 -10.92
C ALA A 133 1.03 5.75 -10.06
N GLU A 134 1.42 4.54 -9.73
CA GLU A 134 2.55 4.25 -8.83
C GLU A 134 3.43 3.16 -9.41
N LEU A 135 4.73 3.30 -9.23
CA LEU A 135 5.72 2.27 -9.51
C LEU A 135 6.27 1.72 -8.21
N ARG A 136 6.11 0.41 -8.00
CA ARG A 136 6.67 -0.29 -6.84
C ARG A 136 7.85 -1.13 -7.26
N THR A 137 8.99 -0.93 -6.60
CA THR A 137 10.20 -1.70 -6.84
C THR A 137 10.61 -2.39 -5.55
N ARG A 138 10.70 -3.73 -5.58
CA ARG A 138 11.07 -4.56 -4.42
C ARG A 138 12.32 -5.38 -4.70
N LEU A 139 13.25 -5.31 -3.77
CA LEU A 139 14.38 -6.24 -3.66
C LEU A 139 14.10 -7.21 -2.50
N GLN A 140 14.22 -8.50 -2.75
CA GLN A 140 13.95 -9.54 -1.75
C GLN A 140 15.07 -10.58 -1.76
N VAL A 141 15.42 -11.05 -0.59
CA VAL A 141 16.33 -12.18 -0.35
C VAL A 141 15.60 -13.24 0.47
N GLU A 142 15.74 -14.48 0.08
CA GLU A 142 15.16 -15.65 0.75
C GLU A 142 16.27 -16.67 1.02
N TYR A 143 16.20 -17.34 2.17
CA TYR A 143 17.09 -18.45 2.51
C TYR A 143 16.27 -19.68 2.87
N ASP A 144 16.42 -20.73 2.10
CA ASP A 144 15.72 -22.01 2.28
C ASP A 144 16.62 -22.97 3.10
N PHE A 145 16.12 -23.41 4.23
CA PHE A 145 16.81 -24.43 5.05
C PHE A 145 16.52 -25.82 4.44
N ALA A 146 17.38 -26.26 3.53
CA ALA A 146 17.19 -27.43 2.67
C ALA A 146 16.72 -28.73 3.38
N SER A 147 17.03 -28.87 4.67
CA SER A 147 16.63 -30.02 5.49
C SER A 147 15.39 -29.79 6.35
N LYS A 148 14.80 -28.58 6.29
CA LYS A 148 13.71 -28.16 7.17
C LYS A 148 12.60 -27.50 6.36
N PRO A 149 11.33 -27.59 6.81
CA PRO A 149 10.19 -27.05 6.08
C PRO A 149 10.01 -25.53 6.26
N PHE A 150 11.06 -24.77 6.55
CA PHE A 150 10.94 -23.33 6.70
C PHE A 150 12.03 -22.56 5.96
N GLU A 151 11.70 -21.32 5.68
CA GLU A 151 12.45 -20.35 4.93
C GLU A 151 12.40 -19.01 5.67
N ILE A 152 13.49 -18.27 5.68
CA ILE A 152 13.51 -16.87 6.13
C ILE A 152 13.60 -15.97 4.93
N PHE A 153 13.02 -14.76 5.06
CA PHE A 153 13.10 -13.77 4.00
C PHE A 153 13.25 -12.36 4.57
N ALA A 154 13.82 -11.49 3.76
CA ALA A 154 13.83 -10.06 3.99
C ALA A 154 13.60 -9.34 2.66
N TYR A 155 12.92 -8.19 2.69
CA TYR A 155 12.79 -7.35 1.51
C TYR A 155 12.81 -5.86 1.86
N THR A 156 13.17 -5.06 0.87
CA THR A 156 12.90 -3.62 0.85
C THR A 156 12.10 -3.29 -0.40
N GLU A 157 11.18 -2.33 -0.29
CA GLU A 157 10.31 -1.90 -1.38
C GLU A 157 10.20 -0.38 -1.37
N MET A 158 10.32 0.22 -2.54
CA MET A 158 10.17 1.65 -2.75
C MET A 158 8.92 1.90 -3.60
N PHE A 159 8.18 2.94 -3.25
CA PHE A 159 6.96 3.37 -3.94
C PHE A 159 7.21 4.73 -4.57
N ASN A 160 6.97 4.83 -5.86
CA ASN A 160 7.23 6.02 -6.65
C ASN A 160 5.94 6.48 -7.32
N THR A 161 5.53 7.72 -7.07
CA THR A 161 4.38 8.33 -7.74
C THR A 161 4.75 8.70 -9.17
N LEU A 162 4.03 8.17 -10.16
CA LEU A 162 4.28 8.42 -11.58
C LEU A 162 3.50 9.63 -12.12
N ASN A 163 2.34 9.92 -11.54
CA ASN A 163 1.48 11.06 -11.91
C ASN A 163 1.42 12.10 -10.79
N ALA A 164 2.58 12.50 -10.30
CA ALA A 164 2.71 13.57 -9.32
C ALA A 164 2.06 14.88 -9.80
N ILE A 165 1.41 15.59 -8.87
CA ILE A 165 0.74 16.88 -9.16
C ILE A 165 1.62 18.05 -8.77
N ASP A 166 1.56 19.11 -9.55
CA ASP A 166 2.13 20.41 -9.15
C ASP A 166 1.38 20.97 -7.92
N PRO A 167 2.10 21.52 -6.91
CA PRO A 167 1.49 22.15 -5.75
C PRO A 167 0.47 23.24 -6.10
N ASN A 168 0.71 24.02 -7.17
CA ASN A 168 -0.21 25.06 -7.61
C ASN A 168 -1.53 24.50 -8.14
N GLU A 169 -1.51 23.34 -8.79
CA GLU A 169 -2.73 22.66 -9.24
C GLU A 169 -3.57 22.21 -8.05
N THR A 170 -2.94 21.64 -7.02
CA THR A 170 -3.61 21.29 -5.77
C THR A 170 -4.21 22.51 -5.09
N LEU A 171 -3.51 23.63 -5.06
CA LEU A 171 -4.00 24.90 -4.52
C LEU A 171 -5.20 25.44 -5.28
N ASN A 172 -5.20 25.37 -6.61
CA ASN A 172 -6.34 25.81 -7.42
C ASN A 172 -7.61 25.03 -7.08
N GLU A 173 -7.48 23.75 -6.73
CA GLU A 173 -8.62 22.98 -6.22
C GLU A 173 -9.08 23.49 -4.85
N VAL A 174 -8.16 23.74 -3.93
CA VAL A 174 -8.48 24.28 -2.61
C VAL A 174 -9.18 25.63 -2.70
N TYR A 175 -8.77 26.52 -3.60
CA TYR A 175 -9.45 27.81 -3.84
C TYR A 175 -10.88 27.63 -4.35
N ARG A 176 -11.10 26.68 -5.24
CA ARG A 176 -12.45 26.37 -5.73
C ARG A 176 -13.37 25.90 -4.61
N LEU A 177 -12.81 25.41 -3.49
CA LEU A 177 -13.52 24.80 -2.38
C LEU A 177 -13.96 25.78 -1.28
N ASN A 178 -14.05 27.08 -1.57
CA ASN A 178 -14.45 28.09 -0.60
C ASN A 178 -13.54 28.15 0.65
N TRP A 179 -12.24 28.20 0.42
CA TRP A 179 -11.24 28.32 1.47
C TRP A 179 -11.57 29.43 2.49
N GLU A 180 -12.20 30.52 2.08
CA GLU A 180 -12.63 31.63 2.96
C GLU A 180 -13.47 31.16 4.15
N LYS A 181 -14.18 30.03 4.00
CA LYS A 181 -14.99 29.43 5.08
C LYS A 181 -14.20 28.51 6.02
N ASN A 182 -12.99 28.09 5.62
CA ASN A 182 -12.18 27.12 6.37
C ASN A 182 -10.71 27.55 6.45
N PRO A 183 -10.39 28.67 7.13
CA PRO A 183 -9.01 29.13 7.26
C PRO A 183 -8.17 28.12 8.05
N GLY A 184 -7.01 27.73 7.52
CA GLY A 184 -6.12 26.76 8.14
C GLY A 184 -6.30 25.32 7.66
N TYR A 185 -7.03 25.12 6.57
CA TYR A 185 -7.14 23.82 5.92
C TYR A 185 -5.80 23.37 5.33
N SER A 186 -5.38 22.14 5.63
CA SER A 186 -4.21 21.53 5.04
C SER A 186 -4.64 20.43 4.05
N VAL A 187 -3.96 20.36 2.92
CA VAL A 187 -4.22 19.40 1.86
C VAL A 187 -3.02 18.48 1.72
N PRO A 188 -3.21 17.15 1.78
CA PRO A 188 -2.14 16.22 1.46
C PRO A 188 -1.65 16.43 0.03
N TRP A 189 -0.34 16.55 -0.12
CA TRP A 189 0.27 16.72 -1.43
C TRP A 189 0.99 15.45 -1.87
N SER A 190 0.55 14.87 -2.96
CA SER A 190 1.14 13.68 -3.58
C SER A 190 2.08 14.00 -4.75
N GLY A 191 2.65 15.19 -4.78
CA GLY A 191 3.52 15.68 -5.83
C GLY A 191 4.97 15.19 -5.77
N GLN A 192 5.32 14.32 -4.85
CA GLN A 192 6.68 13.78 -4.72
C GLN A 192 6.83 12.42 -5.39
N TYR A 193 8.02 12.19 -5.98
CA TYR A 193 8.30 10.95 -6.68
C TYR A 193 8.40 9.76 -5.73
N VAL A 194 9.22 9.84 -4.67
CA VAL A 194 9.28 8.78 -3.65
C VAL A 194 8.29 9.12 -2.54
N ASN A 195 7.26 8.27 -2.37
CA ASN A 195 6.19 8.49 -1.40
C ASN A 195 6.24 7.54 -0.21
N ASN A 196 6.81 6.34 -0.37
CA ASN A 196 6.92 5.37 0.70
C ASN A 196 8.15 4.49 0.52
N VAL A 197 8.77 4.12 1.62
CA VAL A 197 9.81 3.07 1.69
C VAL A 197 9.38 2.05 2.73
N ARG A 198 9.41 0.80 2.35
CA ARG A 198 8.99 -0.34 3.16
C ARG A 198 10.13 -1.31 3.33
N ALA A 199 10.27 -1.88 4.52
CA ALA A 199 11.16 -3.00 4.79
C ALA A 199 10.40 -4.08 5.55
N ALA A 200 10.73 -5.34 5.31
CA ALA A 200 10.15 -6.44 6.06
C ALA A 200 11.15 -7.58 6.24
N VAL A 201 10.96 -8.32 7.32
CA VAL A 201 11.66 -9.55 7.63
C VAL A 201 10.65 -10.56 8.16
N GLY A 202 10.82 -11.82 7.81
CA GLY A 202 9.90 -12.84 8.28
C GLY A 202 10.38 -14.26 7.97
N PHE A 203 9.53 -15.19 8.33
CA PHE A 203 9.73 -16.59 8.01
C PHE A 203 8.45 -17.21 7.45
N SER A 204 8.62 -18.23 6.65
CA SER A 204 7.52 -19.05 6.20
C SER A 204 7.77 -20.54 6.55
N TYR A 205 6.70 -21.22 6.94
CA TYR A 205 6.72 -22.62 7.29
C TYR A 205 5.81 -23.41 6.34
N ARG A 206 6.34 -24.43 5.71
CA ARG A 206 5.61 -25.33 4.81
C ARG A 206 5.13 -26.56 5.58
N PHE A 207 3.83 -26.68 5.77
CA PHE A 207 3.24 -27.89 6.39
C PHE A 207 3.34 -29.09 5.47
N ASP A 208 3.10 -28.86 4.18
CA ASP A 208 3.20 -29.83 3.10
C ASP A 208 3.54 -29.12 1.77
N LYS A 209 3.41 -29.84 0.64
CA LYS A 209 3.71 -29.31 -0.69
C LYS A 209 2.74 -28.20 -1.16
N ARG A 210 1.58 -28.08 -0.50
CA ARG A 210 0.50 -27.17 -0.90
C ARG A 210 0.24 -26.05 0.10
N ASN A 211 0.56 -26.29 1.38
CA ASN A 211 0.16 -25.41 2.47
C ASN A 211 1.38 -24.75 3.12
N SER A 212 1.35 -23.45 3.26
CA SER A 212 2.35 -22.70 4.01
C SER A 212 1.73 -21.58 4.83
N ILE A 213 2.37 -21.26 5.95
CA ILE A 213 2.09 -20.09 6.76
C ILE A 213 3.31 -19.18 6.76
N LYS A 214 3.07 -17.87 6.77
CA LYS A 214 4.08 -16.84 6.79
C LYS A 214 3.82 -15.92 7.98
N VAL A 215 4.87 -15.61 8.74
CA VAL A 215 4.83 -14.59 9.77
C VAL A 215 5.93 -13.58 9.49
N TYR A 216 5.59 -12.30 9.53
CA TYR A 216 6.56 -11.26 9.21
C TYR A 216 6.32 -9.98 10.01
N TYR A 217 7.38 -9.26 10.23
CA TYR A 217 7.36 -7.90 10.70
C TYR A 217 7.68 -6.96 9.55
N ARG A 218 6.90 -5.89 9.42
CA ARG A 218 7.02 -4.88 8.38
C ARG A 218 7.10 -3.49 8.97
N PHE A 219 8.01 -2.71 8.43
CA PHE A 219 8.18 -1.31 8.71
C PHE A 219 7.85 -0.51 7.45
N ASP A 220 6.96 0.46 7.55
CA ASP A 220 6.61 1.40 6.50
C ASP A 220 7.02 2.81 6.91
N TYR A 221 7.73 3.51 6.02
CA TYR A 221 8.09 4.90 6.15
C TYR A 221 7.39 5.70 5.06
N ASP A 222 6.30 6.37 5.43
CA ASP A 222 5.54 7.23 4.54
C ASP A 222 6.18 8.62 4.51
N ILE A 223 6.55 9.07 3.32
CA ILE A 223 7.11 10.40 3.08
C ILE A 223 5.93 11.28 2.68
N GLY A 224 5.28 11.87 3.69
CA GLY A 224 4.14 12.75 3.52
C GLY A 224 4.55 14.22 3.40
N ARG A 225 3.74 14.98 2.71
CA ARG A 225 3.80 16.43 2.68
C ARG A 225 2.39 17.00 2.71
N ASP A 226 2.20 18.05 3.50
CA ASP A 226 0.96 18.81 3.55
C ASP A 226 1.20 20.25 3.07
N ILE A 227 0.26 20.75 2.31
CA ILE A 227 0.22 22.15 1.89
C ILE A 227 -0.68 22.89 2.87
N HIS A 228 -0.10 23.85 3.61
CA HIS A 228 -0.84 24.73 4.50
C HIS A 228 -0.96 26.12 3.87
N LEU A 229 -2.18 26.64 3.90
CA LEU A 229 -2.43 28.02 3.50
C LEU A 229 -2.20 28.94 4.70
N ASN A 230 -1.42 30.02 4.52
CA ASN A 230 -1.14 30.97 5.61
C ASN A 230 -2.34 31.87 5.90
N LYS A 231 -2.56 32.20 7.19
CA LYS A 231 -3.72 33.00 7.64
C LYS A 231 -3.71 34.50 7.17
N ASN A 232 -2.61 34.98 6.66
CA ASN A 232 -2.47 36.40 6.26
C ASN A 232 -2.96 36.70 4.84
N TYR A 233 -3.99 36.06 4.43
CA TYR A 233 -4.46 35.96 3.05
C TYR A 233 -5.35 37.05 2.54
N ALA A 234 -5.56 38.08 3.28
CA ALA A 234 -6.50 39.12 2.82
C ALA A 234 -6.13 39.73 1.44
N ASN A 235 -4.89 39.60 1.00
CA ASN A 235 -4.45 40.32 -0.21
C ASN A 235 -3.56 39.55 -1.20
N ASN A 236 -3.15 38.32 -0.96
CA ASN A 236 -2.28 37.64 -1.92
C ASN A 236 -2.37 36.10 -1.85
N PHE A 237 -3.18 35.53 -2.69
CA PHE A 237 -3.52 34.10 -2.79
C PHE A 237 -2.39 33.16 -3.25
N LYS A 238 -1.14 33.51 -3.12
CA LYS A 238 -0.01 32.73 -3.60
C LYS A 238 0.94 32.20 -2.53
N GLU A 239 0.71 32.51 -1.27
CA GLU A 239 1.59 32.06 -0.20
C GLU A 239 1.07 30.79 0.45
N PHE A 240 1.76 29.69 0.22
CA PHE A 240 1.55 28.43 0.90
C PHE A 240 2.85 27.92 1.50
N THR A 241 2.75 27.13 2.55
CA THR A 241 3.87 26.45 3.17
C THR A 241 3.73 24.94 2.94
N VAL A 242 4.79 24.31 2.46
CA VAL A 242 4.84 22.85 2.36
C VAL A 242 5.55 22.33 3.60
N THR A 243 4.81 21.58 4.42
CA THR A 243 5.38 20.92 5.60
C THR A 243 5.63 19.46 5.33
N ARG A 244 6.67 18.90 5.95
CA ARG A 244 6.95 17.45 5.89
C ARG A 244 6.20 16.76 7.02
N GLU A 245 5.35 15.84 6.64
CA GLU A 245 4.61 14.97 7.56
C GLU A 245 4.98 13.50 7.31
N ASN A 246 6.20 13.15 7.72
CA ASN A 246 6.66 11.78 7.58
C ASN A 246 6.07 10.92 8.71
N GLU A 247 5.54 9.77 8.35
CA GLU A 247 4.92 8.84 9.28
C GLU A 247 5.65 7.49 9.28
N PHE A 248 5.78 6.90 10.46
CA PHE A 248 6.26 5.54 10.62
C PHE A 248 5.10 4.64 11.00
N SER A 249 5.02 3.48 10.41
CA SER A 249 4.12 2.44 10.86
C SER A 249 4.83 1.10 11.00
N HIS A 250 4.45 0.35 12.04
CA HIS A 250 4.93 -0.99 12.32
C HIS A 250 3.79 -1.97 12.12
N MET A 251 4.08 -3.12 11.54
CA MET A 251 3.06 -4.10 11.24
C MET A 251 3.56 -5.51 11.52
N LEU A 252 2.75 -6.29 12.22
CA LEU A 252 2.90 -7.73 12.30
C LEU A 252 1.93 -8.37 11.30
N GLY A 253 2.45 -9.24 10.44
CA GLY A 253 1.66 -9.92 9.42
C GLY A 253 1.66 -11.43 9.60
N ILE A 254 0.51 -12.04 9.35
CA ILE A 254 0.31 -13.47 9.25
C ILE A 254 -0.32 -13.76 7.90
N GLY A 255 0.30 -14.63 7.13
CA GLY A 255 -0.17 -15.04 5.82
C GLY A 255 -0.35 -16.55 5.72
N TYR A 256 -1.34 -16.99 4.98
CA TYR A 256 -1.54 -18.36 4.61
C TYR A 256 -1.59 -18.50 3.09
N ALA A 257 -0.87 -19.47 2.54
CA ALA A 257 -0.88 -19.76 1.12
C ALA A 257 -1.21 -21.23 0.84
N TYR A 258 -2.05 -21.42 -0.19
CA TYR A 258 -2.44 -22.72 -0.69
C TYR A 258 -2.18 -22.84 -2.19
N SER A 259 -1.57 -23.94 -2.63
CA SER A 259 -1.27 -24.22 -4.04
C SER A 259 -1.95 -25.53 -4.48
N PHE A 260 -2.69 -25.46 -5.61
CA PHE A 260 -3.31 -26.64 -6.24
C PHE A 260 -2.35 -27.38 -7.16
#